data_1579ab38d74bf0c7f885c65ff672d749
#
_entry.id   1579ab38d74bf0c7f885c65ff672d749
#
_cell.length_a   1.000
_cell.length_b   1.000
_cell.length_c   1.000
_cell.angle_alpha   90.00
_cell.angle_beta   90.00
_cell.angle_gamma   90.00
#
_symmetry.space_group_name_H-M   'P 1'
#
loop_
_entity.id
_entity.type
_entity.pdbx_description
1 polymer ?
#
loop_
_entity_poly.entity_id
_entity_poly.type
_entity_poly.pdbx_seq_one_letter_code
_entity_poly.pdbx_strand_id
1 'polypeptide(L)'
;NRLSIDSRAGRIAIWGVLFPAAAIMMLTMGIRQVSGLFVSPINTATGLGIVSISFALAVGQFVWGAAQPIFGAAADRFGPVPIIVAGGLLLALGTAITPFMTSEWGLVLSMGIMVAAGAGAGSFSILIAAAARGLPPERRSFGAGVVNAGGSFGQFVFAPITERLIALAGWVNAMFALAVLMLATLPLAAMLRRGSASASASASASAQAAASASASASSASPTSTPAASSAPPVPPAIGMRQQLAVAMRDRSYLLLHAGFFTCGFHIAFLVTHLPGEIALCGLPTSVSGISIALIGLANIAGSLAAGALGSRYRMKYLLFWMYLSRAVLILIYMAAPKEPITFYLFAVALGLTWLATVPPTASIVGK
;
A
#
# COMPACT_ATOMS: atom_id res chain seq x y z
N ASN A 1 -14.52 -20.33 22.31
CA ASN A 1 -13.33 -19.93 21.51
C ASN A 1 -13.12 -18.42 21.33
N ARG A 2 -14.11 -17.55 21.63
CA ARG A 2 -13.90 -16.09 21.64
C ARG A 2 -13.03 -15.61 22.81
N LEU A 3 -13.04 -16.31 23.93
CA LEU A 3 -12.31 -15.94 25.15
C LEU A 3 -10.78 -16.10 25.07
N SER A 4 -10.25 -16.94 24.17
CA SER A 4 -8.79 -17.14 24.01
C SER A 4 -8.12 -16.08 23.12
N ILE A 5 -8.87 -15.47 22.21
CA ILE A 5 -8.36 -14.44 21.28
C ILE A 5 -8.24 -13.07 21.97
N ASP A 6 -9.08 -12.80 22.96
CA ASP A 6 -9.03 -11.58 23.76
C ASP A 6 -8.04 -11.66 24.95
N SER A 7 -7.37 -12.81 25.10
CA SER A 7 -6.28 -12.96 26.06
C SER A 7 -5.12 -12.02 25.74
N ARG A 8 -4.37 -11.60 26.75
CA ARG A 8 -3.18 -10.75 26.59
C ARG A 8 -2.19 -11.36 25.59
N ALA A 9 -2.00 -12.68 25.62
CA ALA A 9 -1.13 -13.41 24.72
C ALA A 9 -1.63 -13.37 23.25
N GLY A 10 -2.93 -13.55 23.01
CA GLY A 10 -3.53 -13.44 21.69
C GLY A 10 -3.40 -12.04 21.07
N ARG A 11 -3.59 -11.00 21.87
CA ARG A 11 -3.38 -9.61 21.44
C ARG A 11 -1.92 -9.33 21.09
N ILE A 12 -0.97 -9.79 21.89
CA ILE A 12 0.47 -9.63 21.62
C ILE A 12 0.86 -10.33 20.32
N ALA A 13 0.35 -11.53 20.06
CA ALA A 13 0.62 -12.27 18.81
C ALA A 13 0.08 -11.52 17.57
N ILE A 14 -1.12 -10.97 17.64
CA ILE A 14 -1.74 -10.18 16.56
C ILE A 14 -0.90 -8.93 16.25
N TRP A 15 -0.55 -8.15 17.27
CA TRP A 15 0.27 -6.95 17.08
C TRP A 15 1.71 -7.26 16.68
N GLY A 16 2.25 -8.41 17.06
CA GLY A 16 3.55 -8.91 16.60
C GLY A 16 3.62 -9.14 15.08
N VAL A 17 2.49 -9.31 14.42
CA VAL A 17 2.37 -9.41 12.95
C VAL A 17 1.97 -8.07 12.34
N LEU A 18 0.97 -7.39 12.90
CA LEU A 18 0.41 -6.17 12.31
C LEU A 18 1.36 -4.98 12.38
N PHE A 19 2.06 -4.80 13.49
CA PHE A 19 2.98 -3.68 13.65
C PHE A 19 4.12 -3.70 12.62
N PRO A 20 4.90 -4.78 12.46
CA PRO A 20 5.96 -4.78 11.45
C PRO A 20 5.41 -4.67 10.02
N ALA A 21 4.26 -5.27 9.70
CA ALA A 21 3.65 -5.14 8.38
C ALA A 21 3.22 -3.69 8.08
N ALA A 22 2.57 -3.02 9.05
CA ALA A 22 2.18 -1.61 8.91
C ALA A 22 3.40 -0.68 8.87
N ALA A 23 4.45 -0.95 9.65
CA ALA A 23 5.68 -0.18 9.64
C ALA A 23 6.45 -0.32 8.31
N ILE A 24 6.52 -1.53 7.73
CA ILE A 24 7.10 -1.73 6.38
C ILE A 24 6.29 -0.95 5.34
N MET A 25 4.95 -1.02 5.41
CA MET A 25 4.08 -0.28 4.51
C MET A 25 4.26 1.24 4.67
N MET A 26 4.44 1.72 5.90
CA MET A 26 4.72 3.12 6.22
C MET A 26 6.01 3.59 5.54
N LEU A 27 7.09 2.80 5.64
CA LEU A 27 8.38 3.12 5.03
C LEU A 27 8.29 3.09 3.49
N THR A 28 7.82 1.99 2.90
CA THR A 28 7.82 1.80 1.44
C THR A 28 6.90 2.77 0.72
N MET A 29 5.67 2.96 1.23
CA MET A 29 4.71 3.90 0.63
C MET A 29 5.04 5.35 0.98
N GLY A 30 5.47 5.62 2.22
CA GLY A 30 5.81 6.96 2.65
C GLY A 30 6.93 7.57 1.80
N ILE A 31 8.02 6.84 1.59
CA ILE A 31 9.16 7.32 0.78
C ILE A 31 8.76 7.44 -0.70
N ARG A 32 7.99 6.49 -1.22
CA ARG A 32 7.52 6.56 -2.59
C ARG A 32 6.61 7.78 -2.84
N GLN A 33 5.73 8.10 -1.91
CA GLN A 33 4.76 9.20 -2.02
C GLN A 33 5.39 10.60 -1.92
N VAL A 34 6.63 10.70 -1.49
CA VAL A 34 7.36 11.98 -1.42
C VAL A 34 8.31 12.22 -2.61
N SER A 35 8.34 11.31 -3.59
CA SER A 35 9.24 11.42 -4.76
C SER A 35 9.07 12.72 -5.55
N GLY A 36 7.86 13.29 -5.58
CA GLY A 36 7.59 14.56 -6.23
C GLY A 36 8.33 15.76 -5.62
N LEU A 37 8.69 15.71 -4.33
CA LEU A 37 9.47 16.76 -3.67
C LEU A 37 10.91 16.88 -4.22
N PHE A 38 11.41 15.83 -4.87
CA PHE A 38 12.75 15.80 -5.45
C PHE A 38 12.82 16.28 -6.90
N VAL A 39 11.67 16.44 -7.60
CA VAL A 39 11.64 16.82 -9.02
C VAL A 39 12.32 18.16 -9.25
N SER A 40 11.96 19.20 -8.50
CA SER A 40 12.56 20.53 -8.65
C SER A 40 14.04 20.57 -8.24
N PRO A 41 14.47 20.01 -7.08
CA PRO A 41 15.89 19.94 -6.72
C PRO A 41 16.75 19.17 -7.72
N ILE A 42 16.28 18.03 -8.22
CA ILE A 42 16.99 17.24 -9.24
C ILE A 42 17.11 18.05 -10.55
N ASN A 43 16.02 18.69 -10.99
CA ASN A 43 16.02 19.51 -12.19
C ASN A 43 17.03 20.67 -12.09
N THR A 44 17.06 21.36 -10.96
CA THR A 44 17.99 22.46 -10.73
C THR A 44 19.45 21.98 -10.71
N ALA A 45 19.70 20.79 -10.13
CA ALA A 45 21.06 20.26 -10.00
C ALA A 45 21.58 19.63 -11.30
N THR A 46 20.74 18.97 -12.10
CA THR A 46 21.14 18.20 -13.27
C THR A 46 20.90 18.93 -14.60
N GLY A 47 19.94 19.86 -14.64
CA GLY A 47 19.51 20.53 -15.87
C GLY A 47 18.79 19.64 -16.88
N LEU A 48 18.38 18.42 -16.48
CA LEU A 48 17.77 17.43 -17.40
C LEU A 48 16.39 17.84 -17.92
N GLY A 49 15.74 18.79 -17.26
CA GLY A 49 14.38 19.20 -17.57
C GLY A 49 13.32 18.36 -16.82
N ILE A 50 12.21 19.03 -16.48
CA ILE A 50 11.09 18.41 -15.73
C ILE A 50 10.50 17.24 -16.52
N VAL A 51 10.50 17.28 -17.85
CA VAL A 51 9.95 16.25 -18.72
C VAL A 51 10.70 14.93 -18.54
N SER A 52 12.03 14.93 -18.59
CA SER A 52 12.86 13.73 -18.41
C SER A 52 12.73 13.13 -17.02
N ILE A 53 12.66 13.98 -15.98
CA ILE A 53 12.48 13.51 -14.61
C ILE A 53 11.06 12.92 -14.42
N SER A 54 10.04 13.58 -14.98
CA SER A 54 8.67 13.09 -14.96
C SER A 54 8.50 11.78 -15.73
N PHE A 55 9.22 11.61 -16.84
CA PHE A 55 9.26 10.36 -17.59
C PHE A 55 9.84 9.22 -16.74
N ALA A 56 10.94 9.44 -16.04
CA ALA A 56 11.50 8.44 -15.12
C ALA A 56 10.51 8.04 -14.03
N LEU A 57 9.78 9.01 -13.46
CA LEU A 57 8.72 8.73 -12.47
C LEU A 57 7.51 8.02 -13.08
N ALA A 58 7.13 8.34 -14.32
CA ALA A 58 6.05 7.64 -15.04
C ALA A 58 6.42 6.18 -15.31
N VAL A 59 7.65 5.91 -15.75
CA VAL A 59 8.19 4.54 -15.85
C VAL A 59 8.09 3.85 -14.48
N GLY A 60 8.43 4.57 -13.41
CA GLY A 60 8.31 4.07 -12.05
C GLY A 60 6.88 3.66 -11.66
N GLN A 61 5.86 4.40 -12.07
CA GLN A 61 4.46 4.01 -11.83
C GLN A 61 4.12 2.70 -12.54
N PHE A 62 4.55 2.56 -13.80
CA PHE A 62 4.33 1.33 -14.57
C PHE A 62 5.06 0.14 -13.94
N VAL A 63 6.35 0.30 -13.63
CA VAL A 63 7.18 -0.74 -13.02
C VAL A 63 6.64 -1.15 -11.66
N TRP A 64 6.20 -0.20 -10.84
CA TRP A 64 5.58 -0.49 -9.55
C TRP A 64 4.31 -1.37 -9.69
N GLY A 65 3.47 -1.07 -10.66
CA GLY A 65 2.27 -1.87 -10.95
C GLY A 65 2.62 -3.26 -11.47
N ALA A 66 3.53 -3.34 -12.47
CA ALA A 66 3.96 -4.59 -13.10
C ALA A 66 4.75 -5.50 -12.16
N ALA A 67 5.49 -4.94 -11.22
CA ALA A 67 6.28 -5.69 -10.24
C ALA A 67 5.41 -6.42 -9.19
N GLN A 68 4.23 -5.90 -8.87
CA GLN A 68 3.38 -6.48 -7.82
C GLN A 68 2.95 -7.92 -8.11
N PRO A 69 2.40 -8.30 -9.27
CA PRO A 69 2.07 -9.70 -9.55
C PRO A 69 3.30 -10.60 -9.62
N ILE A 70 4.45 -10.09 -10.10
CA ILE A 70 5.71 -10.84 -10.17
C ILE A 70 6.21 -11.16 -8.76
N PHE A 71 6.32 -10.15 -7.91
CA PHE A 71 6.74 -10.34 -6.53
C PHE A 71 5.68 -11.07 -5.68
N GLY A 72 4.39 -10.94 -6.01
CA GLY A 72 3.32 -11.73 -5.41
C GLY A 72 3.52 -13.22 -5.66
N ALA A 73 3.71 -13.62 -6.92
CA ALA A 73 3.99 -15.01 -7.29
C ALA A 73 5.31 -15.54 -6.67
N ALA A 74 6.34 -14.69 -6.60
CA ALA A 74 7.58 -15.03 -5.92
C ALA A 74 7.38 -15.19 -4.40
N ALA A 75 6.57 -14.34 -3.78
CA ALA A 75 6.23 -14.43 -2.35
C ALA A 75 5.41 -15.68 -2.02
N ASP A 76 4.58 -16.17 -2.95
CA ASP A 76 3.86 -17.42 -2.78
C ASP A 76 4.79 -18.64 -2.85
N ARG A 77 5.85 -18.56 -3.68
CA ARG A 77 6.81 -19.65 -3.85
C ARG A 77 7.90 -19.66 -2.78
N PHE A 78 8.50 -18.51 -2.47
CA PHE A 78 9.68 -18.37 -1.59
C PHE A 78 9.33 -17.84 -0.20
N GLY A 79 8.08 -17.46 0.01
CA GLY A 79 7.63 -16.74 1.20
C GLY A 79 7.75 -15.22 1.06
N PRO A 80 6.95 -14.46 1.85
CA PRO A 80 6.91 -12.99 1.72
C PRO A 80 8.18 -12.30 2.25
N VAL A 81 8.82 -12.86 3.27
CA VAL A 81 9.94 -12.19 3.96
C VAL A 81 11.16 -11.97 3.08
N PRO A 82 11.68 -12.98 2.32
CA PRO A 82 12.79 -12.76 1.41
C PRO A 82 12.48 -11.71 0.33
N ILE A 83 11.24 -11.68 -0.15
CA ILE A 83 10.81 -10.72 -1.17
C ILE A 83 10.76 -9.30 -0.60
N ILE A 84 10.23 -9.12 0.60
CA ILE A 84 10.20 -7.83 1.30
C ILE A 84 11.63 -7.32 1.56
N VAL A 85 12.54 -8.20 2.00
CA VAL A 85 13.95 -7.85 2.23
C VAL A 85 14.63 -7.43 0.93
N ALA A 86 14.50 -8.24 -0.13
CA ALA A 86 15.05 -7.92 -1.45
C ALA A 86 14.50 -6.59 -1.98
N GLY A 87 13.20 -6.36 -1.83
CA GLY A 87 12.54 -5.11 -2.19
C GLY A 87 13.03 -3.91 -1.39
N GLY A 88 13.18 -4.05 -0.09
CA GLY A 88 13.73 -3.00 0.78
C GLY A 88 15.15 -2.62 0.42
N LEU A 89 16.02 -3.62 0.14
CA LEU A 89 17.38 -3.39 -0.33
C LEU A 89 17.42 -2.71 -1.70
N LEU A 90 16.58 -3.17 -2.63
CA LEU A 90 16.49 -2.59 -3.97
C LEU A 90 16.02 -1.13 -3.93
N LEU A 91 15.04 -0.84 -3.10
CA LEU A 91 14.52 0.52 -2.88
C LEU A 91 15.59 1.40 -2.22
N ALA A 92 16.27 0.93 -1.19
CA ALA A 92 17.36 1.64 -0.52
C ALA A 92 18.49 1.95 -1.50
N LEU A 93 18.93 0.95 -2.27
CA LEU A 93 20.00 1.11 -3.26
C LEU A 93 19.60 2.08 -4.36
N GLY A 94 18.40 1.93 -4.93
CA GLY A 94 17.87 2.84 -5.96
C GLY A 94 17.82 4.29 -5.50
N THR A 95 17.37 4.51 -4.24
CA THR A 95 17.34 5.85 -3.64
C THR A 95 18.75 6.39 -3.41
N ALA A 96 19.69 5.56 -2.93
CA ALA A 96 21.06 5.97 -2.64
C ALA A 96 21.88 6.30 -3.91
N ILE A 97 21.64 5.63 -5.03
CA ILE A 97 22.37 5.89 -6.27
C ILE A 97 21.78 7.04 -7.11
N THR A 98 20.52 7.43 -6.85
CA THR A 98 19.84 8.50 -7.61
C THR A 98 20.64 9.82 -7.66
N PRO A 99 21.29 10.31 -6.57
CA PRO A 99 22.07 11.54 -6.62
C PRO A 99 23.25 11.52 -7.61
N PHE A 100 23.73 10.36 -8.00
CA PHE A 100 24.83 10.20 -8.97
C PHE A 100 24.35 10.10 -10.42
N MET A 101 23.03 10.07 -10.64
CA MET A 101 22.45 9.94 -11.97
C MET A 101 22.29 11.31 -12.63
N THR A 102 23.12 11.56 -13.63
CA THR A 102 23.15 12.83 -14.40
C THR A 102 22.51 12.70 -15.78
N SER A 103 21.90 11.56 -16.09
CA SER A 103 21.23 11.29 -17.35
C SER A 103 19.78 10.82 -17.14
N GLU A 104 18.94 11.03 -18.14
CA GLU A 104 17.55 10.57 -18.13
C GLU A 104 17.45 9.05 -17.88
N TRP A 105 18.25 8.26 -18.59
CA TRP A 105 18.27 6.80 -18.43
C TRP A 105 18.82 6.35 -17.07
N GLY A 106 19.74 7.12 -16.49
CA GLY A 106 20.20 6.90 -15.12
C GLY A 106 19.07 7.09 -14.10
N LEU A 107 18.25 8.15 -14.26
CA LEU A 107 17.07 8.36 -13.43
C LEU A 107 15.99 7.31 -13.68
N VAL A 108 15.79 6.87 -14.94
CA VAL A 108 14.88 5.76 -15.25
C VAL A 108 15.33 4.48 -14.55
N LEU A 109 16.64 4.17 -14.56
CA LEU A 109 17.16 2.99 -13.87
C LEU A 109 16.97 3.10 -12.34
N SER A 110 17.39 4.22 -11.73
CA SER A 110 17.36 4.37 -10.27
C SER A 110 15.94 4.57 -9.73
N MET A 111 15.25 5.64 -10.14
CA MET A 111 13.91 5.99 -9.64
C MET A 111 12.81 5.19 -10.34
N GLY A 112 12.94 5.02 -11.67
CA GLY A 112 11.93 4.36 -12.49
C GLY A 112 11.89 2.84 -12.29
N ILE A 113 13.03 2.18 -12.16
CA ILE A 113 13.09 0.71 -12.07
C ILE A 113 13.38 0.26 -10.64
N MET A 114 14.52 0.64 -10.07
CA MET A 114 14.96 0.09 -8.79
C MET A 114 14.06 0.52 -7.63
N VAL A 115 13.82 1.83 -7.47
CA VAL A 115 12.94 2.34 -6.41
C VAL A 115 11.53 1.81 -6.57
N ALA A 116 10.99 1.83 -7.79
CA ALA A 116 9.63 1.41 -8.05
C ALA A 116 9.42 -0.11 -7.86
N ALA A 117 10.32 -0.94 -8.38
CA ALA A 117 10.28 -2.39 -8.18
C ALA A 117 10.44 -2.76 -6.70
N GLY A 118 11.39 -2.11 -6.01
CA GLY A 118 11.59 -2.29 -4.58
C GLY A 118 10.34 -1.95 -3.76
N ALA A 119 9.69 -0.84 -4.06
CA ALA A 119 8.41 -0.48 -3.44
C ALA A 119 7.28 -1.47 -3.79
N GLY A 120 7.31 -2.06 -5.00
CA GLY A 120 6.37 -3.11 -5.42
C GLY A 120 6.47 -4.38 -4.60
N ALA A 121 7.69 -4.78 -4.21
CA ALA A 121 7.93 -5.93 -3.32
C ALA A 121 7.44 -5.70 -1.87
N GLY A 122 7.42 -4.44 -1.41
CA GLY A 122 6.81 -4.05 -0.14
C GLY A 122 5.38 -3.52 -0.27
N SER A 123 4.64 -3.97 -1.29
CA SER A 123 3.30 -3.46 -1.59
C SER A 123 2.22 -3.97 -0.65
N PHE A 124 1.08 -3.30 -0.69
CA PHE A 124 -0.12 -3.60 0.06
C PHE A 124 -0.56 -5.08 -0.07
N SER A 125 -0.56 -5.62 -1.27
CA SER A 125 -0.98 -7.01 -1.54
C SER A 125 -0.09 -8.03 -0.83
N ILE A 126 1.23 -7.87 -0.90
CA ILE A 126 2.20 -8.80 -0.29
C ILE A 126 2.16 -8.69 1.23
N LEU A 127 2.11 -7.47 1.77
CA LEU A 127 2.09 -7.26 3.22
C LEU A 127 0.78 -7.73 3.86
N ILE A 128 -0.37 -7.52 3.20
CA ILE A 128 -1.65 -8.05 3.69
C ILE A 128 -1.66 -9.58 3.63
N ALA A 129 -1.20 -10.19 2.53
CA ALA A 129 -1.12 -11.64 2.43
C ALA A 129 -0.18 -12.22 3.50
N ALA A 130 0.95 -11.57 3.77
CA ALA A 130 1.86 -11.95 4.83
C ALA A 130 1.23 -11.84 6.22
N ALA A 131 0.53 -10.74 6.50
CA ALA A 131 -0.17 -10.52 7.76
C ALA A 131 -1.36 -11.49 7.94
N ALA A 132 -2.13 -11.75 6.88
CA ALA A 132 -3.27 -12.64 6.93
C ALA A 132 -2.92 -14.10 7.29
N ARG A 133 -1.70 -14.54 6.98
CA ARG A 133 -1.21 -15.88 7.37
C ARG A 133 -1.08 -16.05 8.90
N GLY A 134 -0.79 -14.95 9.60
CA GLY A 134 -0.67 -14.94 11.08
C GLY A 134 -1.94 -14.47 11.80
N LEU A 135 -3.05 -14.23 11.09
CA LEU A 135 -4.28 -13.70 11.68
C LEU A 135 -5.45 -14.68 11.56
N PRO A 136 -6.29 -14.79 12.60
CA PRO A 136 -7.56 -15.49 12.51
C PRO A 136 -8.44 -14.90 11.40
N PRO A 137 -9.28 -15.71 10.71
CA PRO A 137 -10.13 -15.26 9.61
C PRO A 137 -10.96 -14.00 9.92
N GLU A 138 -11.48 -13.91 11.14
CA GLU A 138 -12.34 -12.80 11.61
C GLU A 138 -11.56 -11.47 11.73
N ARG A 139 -10.23 -11.52 11.89
CA ARG A 139 -9.36 -10.36 12.07
C ARG A 139 -8.60 -9.95 10.80
N ARG A 140 -8.71 -10.71 9.71
CA ARG A 140 -7.98 -10.43 8.45
C ARG A 140 -8.37 -9.08 7.83
N SER A 141 -9.66 -8.75 7.84
CA SER A 141 -10.14 -7.45 7.33
C SER A 141 -9.63 -6.28 8.16
N PHE A 142 -9.63 -6.42 9.49
CA PHE A 142 -9.03 -5.43 10.40
C PHE A 142 -7.52 -5.30 10.14
N GLY A 143 -6.81 -6.42 9.99
CA GLY A 143 -5.39 -6.43 9.67
C GLY A 143 -5.06 -5.71 8.37
N ALA A 144 -5.86 -5.95 7.33
CA ALA A 144 -5.73 -5.24 6.06
C ALA A 144 -5.91 -3.72 6.22
N GLY A 145 -6.87 -3.29 7.03
CA GLY A 145 -7.09 -1.88 7.35
C GLY A 145 -5.90 -1.24 8.08
N VAL A 146 -5.32 -1.94 9.07
CA VAL A 146 -4.14 -1.46 9.80
C VAL A 146 -2.93 -1.31 8.89
N VAL A 147 -2.65 -2.30 8.03
CA VAL A 147 -1.54 -2.24 7.06
C VAL A 147 -1.73 -1.07 6.08
N ASN A 148 -2.95 -0.89 5.57
CA ASN A 148 -3.25 0.23 4.66
C ASN A 148 -3.09 1.60 5.34
N ALA A 149 -3.56 1.72 6.59
CA ALA A 149 -3.39 2.93 7.39
C ALA A 149 -1.90 3.26 7.60
N GLY A 150 -1.04 2.24 7.74
CA GLY A 150 0.42 2.40 7.80
C GLY A 150 0.97 3.17 6.59
N GLY A 151 0.54 2.82 5.37
CA GLY A 151 0.97 3.51 4.15
C GLY A 151 0.58 4.99 4.13
N SER A 152 -0.66 5.30 4.50
CA SER A 152 -1.16 6.68 4.59
C SER A 152 -0.48 7.48 5.70
N PHE A 153 -0.23 6.84 6.84
CA PHE A 153 0.52 7.45 7.93
C PHE A 153 1.98 7.72 7.52
N GLY A 154 2.57 6.84 6.70
CA GLY A 154 3.88 7.07 6.09
C GLY A 154 3.91 8.34 5.25
N GLN A 155 2.95 8.54 4.37
CA GLN A 155 2.84 9.76 3.57
C GLN A 155 2.71 11.01 4.46
N PHE A 156 1.87 10.96 5.50
CA PHE A 156 1.70 12.05 6.46
C PHE A 156 3.00 12.42 7.17
N VAL A 157 3.76 11.44 7.61
CA VAL A 157 4.99 11.65 8.39
C VAL A 157 6.16 12.03 7.49
N PHE A 158 6.36 11.30 6.37
CA PHE A 158 7.54 11.50 5.53
C PHE A 158 7.52 12.76 4.69
N ALA A 159 6.33 13.30 4.33
CA ALA A 159 6.28 14.49 3.50
C ALA A 159 6.91 15.73 4.18
N PRO A 160 6.52 16.13 5.39
CA PRO A 160 7.17 17.26 6.07
C PRO A 160 8.61 16.95 6.49
N ILE A 161 8.93 15.72 6.86
CA ILE A 161 10.30 15.33 7.22
C ILE A 161 11.22 15.46 6.00
N THR A 162 10.80 14.94 4.84
CA THR A 162 11.59 15.00 3.61
C THR A 162 11.76 16.44 3.13
N GLU A 163 10.70 17.23 3.16
CA GLU A 163 10.78 18.65 2.82
C GLU A 163 11.79 19.36 3.69
N ARG A 164 11.73 19.14 5.01
CA ARG A 164 12.67 19.74 5.97
C ARG A 164 14.11 19.26 5.77
N LEU A 165 14.31 17.97 5.47
CA LEU A 165 15.63 17.43 5.16
C LEU A 165 16.20 18.06 3.89
N ILE A 166 15.38 18.23 2.84
CA ILE A 166 15.80 18.90 1.61
C ILE A 166 16.19 20.36 1.89
N ALA A 167 15.40 21.08 2.68
CA ALA A 167 15.64 22.48 3.01
C ALA A 167 16.91 22.69 3.86
N LEU A 168 17.17 21.81 4.82
CA LEU A 168 18.28 21.96 5.79
C LEU A 168 19.58 21.32 5.31
N ALA A 169 19.53 20.14 4.70
CA ALA A 169 20.69 19.33 4.35
C ALA A 169 20.91 19.17 2.84
N GLY A 170 19.98 19.68 2.02
CA GLY A 170 19.99 19.48 0.57
C GLY A 170 19.39 18.14 0.15
N TRP A 171 18.96 18.05 -1.10
CA TRP A 171 18.25 16.90 -1.65
C TRP A 171 19.09 15.60 -1.68
N VAL A 172 20.40 15.71 -1.88
CA VAL A 172 21.33 14.56 -1.89
C VAL A 172 21.37 13.88 -0.53
N ASN A 173 21.60 14.66 0.54
CA ASN A 173 21.63 14.12 1.90
C ASN A 173 20.26 13.62 2.35
N ALA A 174 19.18 14.27 1.90
CA ALA A 174 17.83 13.79 2.14
C ALA A 174 17.59 12.41 1.52
N MET A 175 18.06 12.16 0.27
CA MET A 175 17.99 10.85 -0.36
C MET A 175 18.79 9.79 0.40
N PHE A 176 20.01 10.11 0.84
CA PHE A 176 20.81 9.18 1.67
C PHE A 176 20.12 8.87 3.00
N ALA A 177 19.55 9.87 3.68
CA ALA A 177 18.81 9.66 4.92
C ALA A 177 17.59 8.72 4.69
N LEU A 178 16.85 8.92 3.62
CA LEU A 178 15.74 8.04 3.25
C LEU A 178 16.22 6.63 2.88
N ALA A 179 17.33 6.49 2.16
CA ALA A 179 17.92 5.20 1.82
C ALA A 179 18.34 4.41 3.06
N VAL A 180 19.02 5.06 4.02
CA VAL A 180 19.38 4.46 5.29
C VAL A 180 18.14 4.04 6.09
N LEU A 181 17.12 4.89 6.12
CA LEU A 181 15.87 4.60 6.81
C LEU A 181 15.16 3.38 6.20
N MET A 182 15.26 3.17 4.87
CA MET A 182 14.73 1.97 4.21
C MET A 182 15.35 0.68 4.73
N LEU A 183 16.59 0.69 5.20
CA LEU A 183 17.20 -0.50 5.79
C LEU A 183 16.49 -0.98 7.06
N ALA A 184 15.67 -0.12 7.70
CA ALA A 184 14.80 -0.55 8.78
C ALA A 184 13.73 -1.58 8.36
N THR A 185 13.46 -1.73 7.06
CA THR A 185 12.62 -2.82 6.55
C THR A 185 13.20 -4.20 6.83
N LEU A 186 14.52 -4.35 6.96
CA LEU A 186 15.20 -5.63 7.21
C LEU A 186 14.86 -6.18 8.61
N PRO A 187 15.10 -5.44 9.72
CA PRO A 187 14.71 -5.92 11.04
C PRO A 187 13.18 -6.07 11.17
N LEU A 188 12.38 -5.19 10.54
CA LEU A 188 10.92 -5.32 10.53
C LEU A 188 10.45 -6.58 9.82
N ALA A 189 11.07 -6.94 8.70
CA ALA A 189 10.78 -8.19 7.99
C ALA A 189 11.14 -9.43 8.84
N ALA A 190 12.24 -9.38 9.60
CA ALA A 190 12.60 -10.43 10.55
C ALA A 190 11.57 -10.54 11.69
N MET A 191 11.08 -9.41 12.20
CA MET A 191 9.99 -9.38 13.21
C MET A 191 8.70 -9.97 12.63
N LEU A 192 8.33 -9.63 11.40
CA LEU A 192 7.16 -10.17 10.71
C LEU A 192 7.23 -11.69 10.59
N ARG A 193 8.41 -12.26 10.28
CA ARG A 193 8.64 -13.70 10.24
C ARG A 193 8.40 -14.37 11.60
N ARG A 194 8.96 -13.78 12.67
CA ARG A 194 8.81 -14.31 14.04
C ARG A 194 7.36 -14.24 14.50
N GLY A 195 6.67 -13.11 14.23
CA GLY A 195 5.27 -12.93 14.57
C GLY A 195 4.36 -13.95 13.85
N SER A 196 4.58 -14.17 12.56
CA SER A 196 3.82 -15.17 11.79
C SER A 196 4.06 -16.58 12.27
N ALA A 197 5.30 -16.96 12.60
CA ALA A 197 5.64 -18.28 13.15
C ALA A 197 4.99 -18.51 14.52
N SER A 198 5.03 -17.50 15.41
CA SER A 198 4.39 -17.56 16.73
C SER A 198 2.87 -17.69 16.63
N ALA A 199 2.24 -16.93 15.72
CA ALA A 199 0.80 -17.00 15.50
C ALA A 199 0.36 -18.35 14.95
N SER A 200 1.13 -18.93 14.01
CA SER A 200 0.88 -20.28 13.47
C SER A 200 1.04 -21.35 14.53
N ALA A 201 2.07 -21.29 15.37
CA ALA A 201 2.28 -22.21 16.48
C ALA A 201 1.12 -22.16 17.49
N SER A 202 0.67 -20.95 17.84
CA SER A 202 -0.47 -20.75 18.74
C SER A 202 -1.79 -21.31 18.17
N ALA A 203 -2.02 -21.12 16.85
CA ALA A 203 -3.19 -21.65 16.17
C ALA A 203 -3.16 -23.20 16.13
N SER A 204 -2.01 -23.80 15.87
CA SER A 204 -1.83 -25.27 15.87
C SER A 204 -2.04 -25.85 17.27
N ALA A 205 -1.49 -25.23 18.31
CA ALA A 205 -1.69 -25.66 19.68
C ALA A 205 -3.17 -25.57 20.10
N SER A 206 -3.87 -24.51 19.70
CA SER A 206 -5.29 -24.35 19.97
C SER A 206 -6.15 -25.39 19.23
N ALA A 207 -5.81 -25.72 17.98
CA ALA A 207 -6.46 -26.77 17.20
C ALA A 207 -6.25 -28.17 17.80
N GLN A 208 -5.05 -28.47 18.26
CA GLN A 208 -4.74 -29.73 18.96
C GLN A 208 -5.48 -29.85 20.28
N ALA A 209 -5.54 -28.76 21.10
CA ALA A 209 -6.29 -28.74 22.34
C ALA A 209 -7.81 -28.92 22.11
N ALA A 210 -8.35 -28.35 21.03
CA ALA A 210 -9.75 -28.56 20.65
C ALA A 210 -10.03 -29.99 20.18
N ALA A 211 -9.10 -30.59 19.42
CA ALA A 211 -9.20 -31.97 18.97
C ALA A 211 -9.11 -32.97 20.13
N SER A 212 -8.21 -32.74 21.10
CA SER A 212 -8.11 -33.57 22.30
C SER A 212 -9.32 -33.44 23.22
N ALA A 213 -9.90 -32.24 23.35
CA ALA A 213 -11.14 -32.02 24.11
C ALA A 213 -12.35 -32.70 23.45
N SER A 214 -12.44 -32.70 22.13
CA SER A 214 -13.50 -33.39 21.39
C SER A 214 -13.33 -34.93 21.44
N ALA A 215 -12.11 -35.44 21.43
CA ALA A 215 -11.82 -36.88 21.58
C ALA A 215 -12.17 -37.39 22.97
N SER A 216 -11.93 -36.59 24.04
CA SER A 216 -12.34 -36.92 25.40
C SER A 216 -13.83 -36.82 25.63
N ALA A 217 -14.55 -35.96 24.88
CA ALA A 217 -16.02 -35.89 24.95
C ALA A 217 -16.73 -37.01 24.16
N SER A 218 -16.07 -37.59 23.16
CA SER A 218 -16.61 -38.68 22.31
C SER A 218 -16.54 -40.07 22.94
N SER A 219 -15.87 -40.23 24.07
CA SER A 219 -15.83 -41.51 24.82
C SER A 219 -17.12 -41.81 25.62
N ALA A 220 -18.15 -40.95 25.58
CA ALA A 220 -19.34 -41.09 26.41
C ALA A 220 -20.66 -41.38 25.66
N SER A 221 -20.66 -41.78 24.36
CA SER A 221 -21.88 -42.43 23.77
C SER A 221 -21.57 -42.92 22.33
N PRO A 222 -21.77 -44.24 22.08
CA PRO A 222 -21.73 -44.78 20.74
C PRO A 222 -23.14 -44.83 20.16
N THR A 223 -23.59 -43.87 19.42
CA THR A 223 -24.67 -44.02 18.41
C THR A 223 -24.99 -42.69 17.75
N SER A 224 -24.32 -42.39 16.68
CA SER A 224 -24.87 -41.69 15.48
C SER A 224 -23.78 -41.59 14.42
N THR A 225 -24.00 -42.25 13.31
CA THR A 225 -23.21 -42.20 12.10
C THR A 225 -23.05 -40.71 11.66
N PRO A 226 -21.84 -40.16 11.53
CA PRO A 226 -21.68 -38.83 10.96
C PRO A 226 -22.02 -38.88 9.48
N ALA A 227 -23.11 -38.24 9.09
CA ALA A 227 -23.32 -37.91 7.69
C ALA A 227 -22.11 -37.07 7.24
N ALA A 228 -21.34 -37.61 6.34
CA ALA A 228 -20.24 -36.92 5.68
C ALA A 228 -20.82 -35.67 5.01
N SER A 229 -20.63 -34.51 5.64
CA SER A 229 -20.88 -33.22 5.01
C SER A 229 -19.88 -33.12 3.85
N SER A 230 -20.34 -33.50 2.67
CA SER A 230 -19.60 -33.28 1.43
C SER A 230 -19.49 -31.77 1.22
N ALA A 231 -18.35 -31.20 1.56
CA ALA A 231 -18.00 -29.87 1.08
C ALA A 231 -18.14 -29.88 -0.47
N PRO A 232 -18.75 -28.87 -1.07
CA PRO A 232 -18.86 -28.82 -2.52
C PRO A 232 -17.46 -28.96 -3.14
N PRO A 233 -17.32 -29.71 -4.23
CA PRO A 233 -16.02 -29.94 -4.87
C PRO A 233 -15.41 -28.60 -5.21
N VAL A 234 -14.20 -28.35 -4.67
CA VAL A 234 -13.40 -27.18 -5.05
C VAL A 234 -13.15 -27.29 -6.55
N PRO A 235 -13.59 -26.32 -7.38
CA PRO A 235 -13.34 -26.38 -8.81
C PRO A 235 -11.85 -26.57 -9.07
N PRO A 236 -11.44 -27.35 -10.07
CA PRO A 236 -10.03 -27.54 -10.38
C PRO A 236 -9.37 -26.19 -10.59
N ALA A 237 -8.19 -26.00 -9.95
CA ALA A 237 -7.47 -24.73 -10.01
C ALA A 237 -7.15 -24.41 -11.48
N ILE A 238 -7.92 -23.50 -12.04
CA ILE A 238 -7.75 -23.01 -13.41
C ILE A 238 -6.41 -22.25 -13.44
N GLY A 239 -5.54 -22.57 -14.40
CA GLY A 239 -4.24 -21.92 -14.50
C GLY A 239 -4.37 -20.38 -14.65
N MET A 240 -3.41 -19.62 -14.13
CA MET A 240 -3.41 -18.14 -14.12
C MET A 240 -3.73 -17.53 -15.50
N ARG A 241 -3.20 -18.10 -16.57
CA ARG A 241 -3.50 -17.66 -17.96
C ARG A 241 -4.97 -17.77 -18.31
N GLN A 242 -5.62 -18.85 -17.89
CA GLN A 242 -7.02 -19.11 -18.19
C GLN A 242 -7.93 -18.23 -17.33
N GLN A 243 -7.58 -18.01 -16.05
CA GLN A 243 -8.28 -17.05 -15.19
C GLN A 243 -8.22 -15.64 -15.76
N LEU A 244 -7.05 -15.19 -16.20
CA LEU A 244 -6.87 -13.89 -16.83
C LEU A 244 -7.66 -13.77 -18.15
N ALA A 245 -7.67 -14.81 -18.99
CA ALA A 245 -8.42 -14.82 -20.24
C ALA A 245 -9.94 -14.73 -20.02
N VAL A 246 -10.46 -15.36 -18.98
CA VAL A 246 -11.88 -15.26 -18.58
C VAL A 246 -12.18 -13.86 -18.06
N ALA A 247 -11.37 -13.33 -17.16
CA ALA A 247 -11.55 -12.00 -16.59
C ALA A 247 -11.51 -10.90 -17.65
N MET A 248 -10.61 -11.00 -18.64
CA MET A 248 -10.48 -10.02 -19.75
C MET A 248 -11.64 -10.06 -20.75
N ARG A 249 -12.52 -11.06 -20.67
CA ARG A 249 -13.76 -11.12 -21.48
C ARG A 249 -14.96 -10.52 -20.76
N ASP A 250 -14.88 -10.31 -19.46
CA ASP A 250 -15.96 -9.72 -18.67
C ASP A 250 -15.95 -8.19 -18.80
N ARG A 251 -17.02 -7.61 -19.35
CA ARG A 251 -17.18 -6.15 -19.49
C ARG A 251 -17.15 -5.42 -18.15
N SER A 252 -17.72 -6.00 -17.11
CA SER A 252 -17.74 -5.40 -15.77
C SER A 252 -16.33 -5.32 -15.19
N TYR A 253 -15.53 -6.36 -15.40
CA TYR A 253 -14.12 -6.41 -14.99
C TYR A 253 -13.29 -5.36 -15.75
N LEU A 254 -13.48 -5.21 -17.07
CA LEU A 254 -12.78 -4.20 -17.87
C LEU A 254 -13.16 -2.77 -17.46
N LEU A 255 -14.44 -2.49 -17.21
CA LEU A 255 -14.90 -1.17 -16.73
C LEU A 255 -14.36 -0.86 -15.33
N LEU A 256 -14.27 -1.86 -14.45
CA LEU A 256 -13.67 -1.71 -13.13
C LEU A 256 -12.18 -1.41 -13.25
N HIS A 257 -11.49 -2.05 -14.19
CA HIS A 257 -10.06 -1.78 -14.50
C HIS A 257 -9.86 -0.36 -15.03
N ALA A 258 -10.71 0.10 -15.94
CA ALA A 258 -10.66 1.47 -16.48
C ALA A 258 -10.85 2.52 -15.35
N GLY A 259 -11.82 2.29 -14.46
CA GLY A 259 -12.01 3.13 -13.28
C GLY A 259 -10.78 3.12 -12.34
N PHE A 260 -10.21 1.96 -12.09
CA PHE A 260 -9.03 1.84 -11.26
C PHE A 260 -7.77 2.45 -11.90
N PHE A 261 -7.63 2.35 -13.23
CA PHE A 261 -6.60 3.06 -13.99
C PHE A 261 -6.69 4.57 -13.79
N THR A 262 -7.90 5.15 -13.89
CA THR A 262 -8.13 6.59 -13.63
C THR A 262 -7.69 6.99 -12.22
N CYS A 263 -7.95 6.15 -11.21
CA CYS A 263 -7.46 6.38 -9.86
C CYS A 263 -5.93 6.41 -9.81
N GLY A 264 -5.27 5.41 -10.40
CA GLY A 264 -3.81 5.31 -10.46
C GLY A 264 -3.19 6.51 -11.18
N PHE A 265 -3.78 6.95 -12.29
CA PHE A 265 -3.36 8.14 -13.02
C PHE A 265 -3.41 9.40 -12.16
N HIS A 266 -4.52 9.67 -11.49
CA HIS A 266 -4.64 10.84 -10.60
C HIS A 266 -3.61 10.82 -9.48
N ILE A 267 -3.40 9.68 -8.85
CA ILE A 267 -2.42 9.53 -7.76
C ILE A 267 -1.01 9.82 -8.28
N ALA A 268 -0.63 9.20 -9.39
CA ALA A 268 0.68 9.37 -9.99
C ALA A 268 0.94 10.81 -10.41
N PHE A 269 -0.03 11.42 -11.09
CA PHE A 269 0.08 12.80 -11.56
C PHE A 269 0.22 13.80 -10.39
N LEU A 270 -0.65 13.72 -9.40
CA LEU A 270 -0.65 14.66 -8.30
C LEU A 270 0.56 14.52 -7.38
N VAL A 271 0.97 13.29 -7.05
CA VAL A 271 2.18 13.07 -6.23
C VAL A 271 3.43 13.62 -6.93
N THR A 272 3.49 13.50 -8.24
CA THR A 272 4.65 13.95 -9.03
C THR A 272 4.65 15.45 -9.26
N HIS A 273 3.52 16.03 -9.64
CA HIS A 273 3.45 17.40 -10.17
C HIS A 273 2.93 18.44 -9.19
N LEU A 274 2.18 18.06 -8.14
CA LEU A 274 1.65 19.02 -7.15
C LEU A 274 2.76 19.88 -6.51
N PRO A 275 3.92 19.34 -6.10
CA PRO A 275 5.01 20.18 -5.59
C PRO A 275 5.54 21.18 -6.61
N GLY A 276 5.66 20.75 -7.87
CA GLY A 276 6.10 21.62 -8.97
C GLY A 276 5.12 22.74 -9.26
N GLU A 277 3.82 22.46 -9.26
CA GLU A 277 2.76 23.46 -9.43
C GLU A 277 2.77 24.51 -8.29
N ILE A 278 2.91 24.07 -7.06
CA ILE A 278 3.03 24.96 -5.88
C ILE A 278 4.24 25.89 -6.04
N ALA A 279 5.38 25.34 -6.50
CA ALA A 279 6.59 26.14 -6.75
C ALA A 279 6.40 27.15 -7.91
N LEU A 280 5.71 26.77 -8.99
CA LEU A 280 5.37 27.66 -10.10
C LEU A 280 4.44 28.82 -9.68
N CYS A 281 3.61 28.60 -8.67
CA CYS A 281 2.79 29.65 -8.06
C CYS A 281 3.59 30.58 -7.10
N GLY A 282 4.91 30.41 -6.98
CA GLY A 282 5.77 31.19 -6.10
C GLY A 282 5.58 30.91 -4.60
N LEU A 283 4.93 29.80 -4.26
CA LEU A 283 4.67 29.42 -2.87
C LEU A 283 5.86 28.65 -2.26
N PRO A 284 6.09 28.77 -0.94
CA PRO A 284 7.18 28.08 -0.28
C PRO A 284 7.02 26.55 -0.31
N THR A 285 8.14 25.83 -0.32
CA THR A 285 8.20 24.36 -0.37
C THR A 285 7.45 23.68 0.79
N SER A 286 7.34 24.35 1.92
CA SER A 286 6.56 23.88 3.07
C SER A 286 5.07 23.64 2.72
N VAL A 287 4.50 24.42 1.78
CA VAL A 287 3.14 24.20 1.30
C VAL A 287 3.02 22.85 0.60
N SER A 288 4.04 22.44 -0.16
CA SER A 288 4.10 21.12 -0.81
C SER A 288 4.15 19.99 0.21
N GLY A 289 5.05 20.07 1.19
CA GLY A 289 5.20 19.08 2.25
C GLY A 289 3.92 18.92 3.07
N ILE A 290 3.29 20.04 3.47
CA ILE A 290 2.04 20.04 4.23
C ILE A 290 0.89 19.48 3.39
N SER A 291 0.77 19.85 2.11
CA SER A 291 -0.29 19.35 1.22
C SER A 291 -0.22 17.84 1.06
N ILE A 292 0.98 17.28 0.80
CA ILE A 292 1.18 15.83 0.70
C ILE A 292 0.86 15.14 2.03
N ALA A 293 1.24 15.73 3.16
CA ALA A 293 0.91 15.21 4.49
C ALA A 293 -0.60 15.19 4.73
N LEU A 294 -1.30 16.27 4.39
CA LEU A 294 -2.76 16.38 4.52
C LEU A 294 -3.50 15.35 3.66
N ILE A 295 -3.01 15.06 2.45
CA ILE A 295 -3.54 13.96 1.63
C ILE A 295 -3.43 12.64 2.40
N GLY A 296 -2.27 12.34 2.97
CA GLY A 296 -2.05 11.10 3.74
C GLY A 296 -2.96 11.01 4.96
N LEU A 297 -3.07 12.08 5.74
CA LEU A 297 -3.92 12.12 6.94
C LEU A 297 -5.40 11.98 6.60
N ALA A 298 -5.89 12.73 5.62
CA ALA A 298 -7.28 12.67 5.18
C ALA A 298 -7.62 11.30 4.58
N ASN A 299 -6.66 10.62 3.92
CA ASN A 299 -6.86 9.28 3.38
C ASN A 299 -7.10 8.22 4.46
N ILE A 300 -6.56 8.37 5.67
CA ILE A 300 -6.87 7.49 6.80
C ILE A 300 -8.37 7.60 7.11
N ALA A 301 -8.87 8.83 7.28
CA ALA A 301 -10.28 9.07 7.55
C ALA A 301 -11.19 8.59 6.40
N GLY A 302 -10.79 8.87 5.15
CA GLY A 302 -11.51 8.44 3.95
C GLY A 302 -11.60 6.92 3.81
N SER A 303 -10.51 6.20 4.10
CA SER A 303 -10.48 4.73 4.04
C SER A 303 -11.36 4.09 5.13
N LEU A 304 -11.39 4.64 6.33
CA LEU A 304 -12.28 4.21 7.40
C LEU A 304 -13.75 4.47 7.04
N ALA A 305 -14.05 5.65 6.51
CA ALA A 305 -15.39 6.01 6.04
C ALA A 305 -15.85 5.09 4.90
N ALA A 306 -14.99 4.81 3.92
CA ALA A 306 -15.28 3.89 2.83
C ALA A 306 -15.58 2.47 3.33
N GLY A 307 -14.83 1.98 4.31
CA GLY A 307 -15.09 0.71 4.97
C GLY A 307 -16.45 0.66 5.68
N ALA A 308 -16.78 1.70 6.44
CA ALA A 308 -18.05 1.82 7.15
C ALA A 308 -19.25 1.97 6.19
N LEU A 309 -19.11 2.81 5.15
CA LEU A 309 -20.16 3.00 4.14
C LEU A 309 -20.36 1.75 3.27
N GLY A 310 -19.29 1.02 3.01
CA GLY A 310 -19.33 -0.23 2.23
C GLY A 310 -20.12 -1.36 2.90
N SER A 311 -20.35 -1.30 4.22
CA SER A 311 -21.25 -2.22 4.92
C SER A 311 -22.74 -1.87 4.72
N ARG A 312 -23.06 -0.63 4.36
CA ARG A 312 -24.44 -0.13 4.20
C ARG A 312 -24.87 0.06 2.75
N TYR A 313 -23.93 0.41 1.87
CA TYR A 313 -24.20 0.75 0.48
C TYR A 313 -23.53 -0.23 -0.49
N ARG A 314 -24.10 -0.37 -1.70
CA ARG A 314 -23.49 -1.17 -2.77
C ARG A 314 -22.18 -0.52 -3.21
N MET A 315 -21.09 -1.28 -3.22
CA MET A 315 -19.74 -0.81 -3.52
C MET A 315 -19.62 -0.05 -4.85
N LYS A 316 -20.38 -0.42 -5.87
CA LYS A 316 -20.40 0.26 -7.18
C LYS A 316 -20.86 1.73 -7.09
N TYR A 317 -21.87 2.02 -6.25
CA TYR A 317 -22.33 3.40 -6.06
C TYR A 317 -21.35 4.22 -5.22
N LEU A 318 -20.72 3.58 -4.25
CA LEU A 318 -19.68 4.22 -3.45
C LEU A 318 -18.51 4.65 -4.34
N LEU A 319 -18.01 3.76 -5.22
CA LEU A 319 -16.97 4.09 -6.20
C LEU A 319 -17.40 5.21 -7.15
N PHE A 320 -18.64 5.16 -7.67
CA PHE A 320 -19.17 6.22 -8.54
C PHE A 320 -19.09 7.60 -7.86
N TRP A 321 -19.60 7.71 -6.63
CA TRP A 321 -19.56 8.97 -5.90
C TRP A 321 -18.14 9.44 -5.57
N MET A 322 -17.22 8.52 -5.26
CA MET A 322 -15.82 8.84 -5.02
C MET A 322 -15.13 9.41 -6.26
N TYR A 323 -15.37 8.83 -7.45
CA TYR A 323 -14.80 9.36 -8.69
C TYR A 323 -15.45 10.66 -9.13
N LEU A 324 -16.78 10.78 -9.00
CA LEU A 324 -17.49 12.00 -9.32
C LEU A 324 -17.07 13.17 -8.43
N SER A 325 -17.01 12.96 -7.11
CA SER A 325 -16.55 13.99 -6.16
C SER A 325 -15.13 14.46 -6.47
N ARG A 326 -14.24 13.55 -6.90
CA ARG A 326 -12.88 13.89 -7.31
C ARG A 326 -12.85 14.73 -8.57
N ALA A 327 -13.67 14.41 -9.57
CA ALA A 327 -13.77 15.19 -10.78
C ALA A 327 -14.26 16.62 -10.49
N VAL A 328 -15.32 16.75 -9.70
CA VAL A 328 -15.85 18.07 -9.26
C VAL A 328 -14.82 18.86 -8.49
N LEU A 329 -14.10 18.20 -7.56
CA LEU A 329 -13.06 18.84 -6.76
C LEU A 329 -11.91 19.40 -7.63
N ILE A 330 -11.48 18.65 -8.65
CA ILE A 330 -10.45 19.11 -9.59
C ILE A 330 -10.93 20.35 -10.36
N LEU A 331 -12.18 20.36 -10.84
CA LEU A 331 -12.75 21.52 -11.52
C LEU A 331 -12.82 22.75 -10.62
N ILE A 332 -13.23 22.57 -9.37
CA ILE A 332 -13.24 23.66 -8.37
C ILE A 332 -11.81 24.18 -8.14
N TYR A 333 -10.85 23.27 -7.97
CA TYR A 333 -9.45 23.63 -7.78
C TYR A 333 -8.87 24.39 -8.98
N MET A 334 -9.23 24.03 -10.20
CA MET A 334 -8.78 24.76 -11.41
C MET A 334 -9.31 26.21 -11.45
N ALA A 335 -10.52 26.44 -10.96
CA ALA A 335 -11.13 27.77 -10.92
C ALA A 335 -10.73 28.60 -9.69
N ALA A 336 -10.17 27.98 -8.65
CA ALA A 336 -9.84 28.65 -7.39
C ALA A 336 -8.51 29.44 -7.48
N PRO A 337 -8.35 30.51 -6.69
CA PRO A 337 -7.09 31.24 -6.59
C PRO A 337 -5.98 30.33 -6.05
N LYS A 338 -4.75 30.49 -6.53
CA LYS A 338 -3.61 29.64 -6.19
C LYS A 338 -2.91 30.12 -4.90
N GLU A 339 -3.60 30.02 -3.79
CA GLU A 339 -3.13 30.39 -2.46
C GLU A 339 -2.86 29.15 -1.60
N PRO A 340 -2.02 29.25 -0.54
CA PRO A 340 -1.73 28.09 0.33
C PRO A 340 -2.98 27.40 0.86
N ILE A 341 -4.01 28.14 1.25
CA ILE A 341 -5.25 27.58 1.79
C ILE A 341 -6.00 26.74 0.74
N THR A 342 -5.99 27.14 -0.53
CA THR A 342 -6.59 26.40 -1.63
C THR A 342 -5.92 25.03 -1.80
N PHE A 343 -4.58 24.99 -1.74
CA PHE A 343 -3.82 23.74 -1.82
C PHE A 343 -4.12 22.83 -0.63
N TYR A 344 -4.23 23.39 0.59
CA TYR A 344 -4.56 22.60 1.79
C TYR A 344 -5.98 22.03 1.74
N LEU A 345 -6.97 22.85 1.37
CA LEU A 345 -8.36 22.39 1.23
C LEU A 345 -8.50 21.33 0.13
N PHE A 346 -7.84 21.57 -1.01
CA PHE A 346 -7.77 20.58 -2.08
C PHE A 346 -7.14 19.27 -1.62
N ALA A 347 -6.01 19.34 -0.91
CA ALA A 347 -5.30 18.18 -0.37
C ALA A 347 -6.16 17.36 0.60
N VAL A 348 -6.87 18.01 1.52
CA VAL A 348 -7.78 17.34 2.46
C VAL A 348 -8.94 16.68 1.72
N ALA A 349 -9.63 17.42 0.86
CA ALA A 349 -10.79 16.92 0.14
C ALA A 349 -10.41 15.76 -0.82
N LEU A 350 -9.29 15.89 -1.53
CA LEU A 350 -8.74 14.84 -2.38
C LEU A 350 -8.34 13.61 -1.56
N GLY A 351 -7.67 13.84 -0.42
CA GLY A 351 -7.20 12.80 0.49
C GLY A 351 -8.32 11.87 0.97
N LEU A 352 -9.52 12.40 1.25
CA LEU A 352 -10.67 11.61 1.68
C LEU A 352 -11.07 10.51 0.66
N THR A 353 -10.77 10.71 -0.61
CA THR A 353 -11.06 9.71 -1.66
C THR A 353 -9.78 9.05 -2.22
N TRP A 354 -8.59 9.37 -1.72
CA TRP A 354 -7.29 9.03 -2.31
C TRP A 354 -7.14 7.54 -2.60
N LEU A 355 -6.76 6.74 -1.62
CA LEU A 355 -6.68 5.27 -1.71
C LEU A 355 -7.92 4.58 -1.13
N ALA A 356 -8.93 5.33 -0.70
CA ALA A 356 -10.18 4.81 -0.17
C ALA A 356 -11.00 4.02 -1.22
N THR A 357 -10.65 4.13 -2.51
CA THR A 357 -11.22 3.34 -3.61
C THR A 357 -10.70 1.91 -3.67
N VAL A 358 -9.56 1.59 -3.04
CA VAL A 358 -8.91 0.26 -3.11
C VAL A 358 -9.75 -0.84 -2.45
N PRO A 359 -10.21 -0.70 -1.18
CA PRO A 359 -11.02 -1.72 -0.53
C PRO A 359 -12.35 -2.03 -1.26
N PRO A 360 -13.15 -1.04 -1.70
CA PRO A 360 -14.35 -1.29 -2.48
C PRO A 360 -14.09 -2.02 -3.80
N THR A 361 -13.02 -1.65 -4.53
CA THR A 361 -12.65 -2.30 -5.78
C THR A 361 -12.30 -3.77 -5.55
N ALA A 362 -11.45 -4.06 -4.56
CA ALA A 362 -11.08 -5.44 -4.21
C ALA A 362 -12.29 -6.29 -3.80
N SER A 363 -13.26 -5.70 -3.10
CA SER A 363 -14.47 -6.41 -2.67
C SER A 363 -15.47 -6.68 -3.80
N ILE A 364 -15.41 -5.92 -4.92
CA ILE A 364 -16.22 -6.19 -6.11
C ILE A 364 -15.63 -7.35 -6.91
N VAL A 365 -14.31 -7.43 -7.02
CA VAL A 365 -13.61 -8.51 -7.73
C VAL A 365 -13.75 -9.85 -7.00
N GLY A 366 -13.83 -9.84 -5.67
CA GLY A 366 -13.96 -11.04 -4.84
C GLY A 366 -15.37 -11.64 -4.76
N LYS A 367 -16.35 -11.06 -5.45
CA LYS A 367 -17.74 -11.58 -5.55
C LYS A 367 -17.98 -12.24 -6.89
#